data_478b98ee6842b422e345e1905f957b69
#
_entry.id   478b98ee6842b422e345e1905f957b69
#
_cell.length_a   1.000
_cell.length_b   1.000
_cell.length_c   1.000
_cell.angle_alpha   90.00
_cell.angle_beta   90.00
_cell.angle_gamma   90.00
#
_symmetry.space_group_name_H-M   'P 1'
#
loop_
_entity.id
_entity.type
_entity.pdbx_description
1 polymer ?
#
loop_
_entity_poly.entity_id
_entity_poly.type
_entity_poly.pdbx_seq_one_letter_code
_entity_poly.pdbx_strand_id
1 'polypeptide(L)'
;MPADHLTGAPASGSPDWVQASIRFPDWNSSERVMADVVGPRLDALAADGATGCWWFLRKHPCWRIRIAGPGPDRAAVLLGQLADDRVIDCWQQAVYEPEEHAFGGPAGMSIAHGLFCADSRGVLAYARLASLPIGRRELSVLLISALLDAAGLDWFERGDVFAKVARMRPAPPEGSEVKLAQLTTQLRVLTAVPAAETFTGMGLSPLGTPWLGGFTDAGRALRQAAGTGVLERGLRAVLAHVVIFHWNRLGLPAVTQGILARATTAVYLPED
;
A
#
# COMPACT_ATOMS: atom_id res chain seq x y z
N MET A 1 -56.11 2.83 9.68
CA MET A 1 -54.79 3.38 9.87
C MET A 1 -53.79 2.36 9.35
N PRO A 2 -53.21 2.53 8.14
CA PRO A 2 -52.18 1.63 7.65
C PRO A 2 -50.81 2.04 8.22
N ALA A 3 -50.06 1.04 8.63
CA ALA A 3 -48.68 1.18 9.13
C ALA A 3 -47.73 1.46 7.96
N ASP A 4 -47.03 2.58 8.07
CA ASP A 4 -45.92 2.94 7.16
C ASP A 4 -44.79 1.94 7.28
N HIS A 5 -44.57 1.19 6.23
CA HIS A 5 -43.35 0.41 6.02
C HIS A 5 -42.22 1.38 5.66
N LEU A 6 -41.39 1.72 6.64
CA LEU A 6 -40.08 2.32 6.40
C LEU A 6 -39.21 1.28 5.70
N THR A 7 -39.16 1.36 4.38
CA THR A 7 -38.15 0.68 3.57
C THR A 7 -36.80 1.30 3.87
N GLY A 8 -36.04 0.69 4.76
CA GLY A 8 -34.64 0.99 4.97
C GLY A 8 -33.87 0.78 3.66
N ALA A 9 -33.22 1.83 3.17
CA ALA A 9 -32.25 1.69 2.08
C ALA A 9 -31.19 0.66 2.47
N PRO A 10 -30.75 -0.22 1.54
CA PRO A 10 -29.71 -1.17 1.86
C PRO A 10 -28.45 -0.38 2.23
N ALA A 11 -27.90 -0.65 3.39
CA ALA A 11 -26.58 -0.20 3.77
C ALA A 11 -25.61 -0.58 2.64
N SER A 12 -24.82 0.36 2.18
CA SER A 12 -23.75 0.14 1.19
C SER A 12 -22.78 -0.88 1.78
N GLY A 13 -23.01 -2.17 1.48
CA GLY A 13 -22.15 -3.25 1.92
C GLY A 13 -20.73 -3.05 1.39
N SER A 14 -19.73 -3.24 2.23
CA SER A 14 -18.36 -3.37 1.78
C SER A 14 -18.30 -4.41 0.65
N PRO A 15 -17.54 -4.19 -0.41
CA PRO A 15 -17.46 -5.16 -1.49
C PRO A 15 -16.97 -6.50 -0.94
N ASP A 16 -17.59 -7.59 -1.42
CA ASP A 16 -17.12 -8.94 -1.10
C ASP A 16 -15.70 -9.12 -1.65
N TRP A 17 -14.77 -9.40 -0.76
CA TRP A 17 -13.37 -9.64 -1.10
C TRP A 17 -13.06 -11.14 -1.15
N VAL A 18 -12.45 -11.57 -2.23
CA VAL A 18 -11.89 -12.91 -2.36
C VAL A 18 -10.38 -12.82 -2.22
N GLN A 19 -9.80 -13.72 -1.40
CA GLN A 19 -8.36 -13.86 -1.29
C GLN A 19 -7.89 -15.13 -2.01
N ALA A 20 -6.85 -14.99 -2.81
CA ALA A 20 -6.10 -16.11 -3.38
C ALA A 20 -4.63 -16.01 -2.93
N SER A 21 -4.09 -17.14 -2.48
CA SER A 21 -2.66 -17.32 -2.28
C SER A 21 -2.08 -17.97 -3.53
N ILE A 22 -1.15 -17.30 -4.21
CA ILE A 22 -0.49 -17.80 -5.41
C ILE A 22 0.98 -18.08 -5.13
N ARG A 23 1.48 -19.19 -5.64
CA ARG A 23 2.89 -19.56 -5.59
C ARG A 23 3.48 -19.51 -6.99
N PHE A 24 4.67 -18.95 -7.11
CA PHE A 24 5.41 -18.92 -8.37
C PHE A 24 6.46 -20.04 -8.39
N PRO A 25 6.82 -20.55 -9.58
CA PRO A 25 7.88 -21.54 -9.72
C PRO A 25 9.22 -21.06 -9.13
N ASP A 26 9.52 -19.78 -9.27
CA ASP A 26 10.68 -19.12 -8.67
C ASP A 26 10.25 -17.81 -7.99
N TRP A 27 10.58 -17.69 -6.71
CA TRP A 27 10.30 -16.48 -5.93
C TRP A 27 11.04 -15.24 -6.45
N ASN A 28 12.26 -15.40 -6.96
CA ASN A 28 13.07 -14.26 -7.39
C ASN A 28 12.52 -13.60 -8.65
N SER A 29 11.91 -14.38 -9.53
CA SER A 29 11.24 -13.88 -10.74
C SER A 29 9.77 -13.48 -10.52
N SER A 30 9.20 -13.79 -9.35
CA SER A 30 7.76 -13.60 -9.06
C SER A 30 7.27 -12.16 -9.27
N GLU A 31 8.09 -11.16 -8.91
CA GLU A 31 7.73 -9.75 -9.13
C GLU A 31 7.61 -9.42 -10.61
N ARG A 32 8.54 -9.92 -11.42
CA ARG A 32 8.52 -9.71 -12.87
C ARG A 32 7.29 -10.36 -13.49
N VAL A 33 6.99 -11.60 -13.10
CA VAL A 33 5.80 -12.31 -13.59
C VAL A 33 4.52 -11.61 -13.15
N MET A 34 4.46 -11.14 -11.90
CA MET A 34 3.33 -10.32 -11.43
C MET A 34 3.19 -9.05 -12.27
N ALA A 35 4.29 -8.34 -12.52
CA ALA A 35 4.25 -7.10 -13.26
C ALA A 35 3.85 -7.30 -14.73
N ASP A 36 4.45 -8.27 -15.42
CA ASP A 36 4.33 -8.41 -16.86
C ASP A 36 3.13 -9.26 -17.31
N VAL A 37 2.65 -10.17 -16.45
CA VAL A 37 1.61 -11.15 -16.84
C VAL A 37 0.39 -11.11 -15.94
N VAL A 38 0.54 -11.37 -14.64
CA VAL A 38 -0.62 -11.56 -13.75
C VAL A 38 -1.37 -10.25 -13.54
N GLY A 39 -0.66 -9.16 -13.22
CA GLY A 39 -1.25 -7.84 -12.98
C GLY A 39 -2.08 -7.34 -14.19
N PRO A 40 -1.54 -7.33 -15.42
CA PRO A 40 -2.30 -6.96 -16.61
C PRO A 40 -3.57 -7.78 -16.84
N ARG A 41 -3.54 -9.08 -16.56
CA ARG A 41 -4.73 -9.95 -16.67
C ARG A 41 -5.77 -9.62 -15.60
N LEU A 42 -5.35 -9.29 -14.38
CA LEU A 42 -6.25 -8.81 -13.31
C LEU A 42 -6.83 -7.43 -13.63
N ASP A 43 -6.04 -6.54 -14.21
CA ASP A 43 -6.52 -5.22 -14.68
C ASP A 43 -7.53 -5.36 -15.80
N ALA A 44 -7.35 -6.29 -16.73
CA ALA A 44 -8.31 -6.57 -17.79
C ALA A 44 -9.65 -7.06 -17.21
N LEU A 45 -9.64 -7.97 -16.24
CA LEU A 45 -10.88 -8.40 -15.57
C LEU A 45 -11.59 -7.23 -14.86
N ALA A 46 -10.85 -6.31 -14.27
CA ALA A 46 -11.42 -5.13 -13.63
C ALA A 46 -12.01 -4.15 -14.66
N ALA A 47 -11.36 -3.96 -15.80
CA ALA A 47 -11.83 -3.09 -16.89
C ALA A 47 -13.12 -3.63 -17.54
N ASP A 48 -13.25 -4.94 -17.66
CA ASP A 48 -14.45 -5.59 -18.21
C ASP A 48 -15.63 -5.59 -17.21
N GLY A 49 -15.46 -5.02 -16.01
CA GLY A 49 -16.48 -5.00 -14.96
C GLY A 49 -16.75 -6.37 -14.34
N ALA A 50 -15.93 -7.39 -14.67
CA ALA A 50 -16.03 -8.74 -14.13
C ALA A 50 -15.61 -8.83 -12.66
N THR A 51 -14.71 -7.94 -12.25
CA THR A 51 -14.26 -7.76 -10.87
C THR A 51 -14.17 -6.27 -10.56
N GLY A 52 -14.05 -5.93 -9.28
CA GLY A 52 -13.70 -4.59 -8.84
C GLY A 52 -12.17 -4.38 -8.84
N CYS A 53 -11.68 -3.58 -7.91
CA CYS A 53 -10.24 -3.39 -7.75
C CYS A 53 -9.58 -4.62 -7.13
N TRP A 54 -8.26 -4.70 -7.28
CA TRP A 54 -7.46 -5.76 -6.69
C TRP A 54 -6.17 -5.20 -6.09
N TRP A 55 -5.62 -5.92 -5.12
CA TRP A 55 -4.37 -5.59 -4.48
C TRP A 55 -3.64 -6.84 -3.96
N PHE A 56 -2.35 -6.71 -3.64
CA PHE A 56 -1.55 -7.83 -3.18
C PHE A 56 -0.69 -7.51 -1.96
N LEU A 57 -0.26 -8.57 -1.28
CA LEU A 57 0.86 -8.59 -0.34
C LEU A 57 1.81 -9.72 -0.69
N ARG A 58 3.10 -9.47 -0.52
CA ARG A 58 4.15 -10.49 -0.61
C ARG A 58 4.27 -11.20 0.72
N LYS A 59 4.04 -12.49 0.74
CA LYS A 59 4.12 -13.34 1.94
C LYS A 59 4.80 -14.66 1.56
N HIS A 60 6.16 -14.65 1.56
CA HIS A 60 6.90 -15.86 1.20
C HIS A 60 6.33 -17.12 1.86
N PRO A 61 6.15 -18.22 1.13
CA PRO A 61 6.49 -18.45 -0.29
C PRO A 61 5.39 -18.04 -1.28
N CYS A 62 4.34 -17.34 -0.85
CA CYS A 62 3.20 -16.97 -1.70
C CYS A 62 3.02 -15.47 -1.82
N TRP A 63 2.36 -15.04 -2.89
CA TRP A 63 1.72 -13.73 -2.97
C TRP A 63 0.25 -13.91 -2.63
N ARG A 64 -0.28 -13.02 -1.77
CA ARG A 64 -1.70 -12.97 -1.43
C ARG A 64 -2.35 -11.89 -2.27
N ILE A 65 -3.24 -12.29 -3.18
CA ILE A 65 -4.02 -11.37 -4.00
C ILE A 65 -5.42 -11.29 -3.41
N ARG A 66 -5.96 -10.06 -3.31
CA ARG A 66 -7.34 -9.78 -2.92
C ARG A 66 -8.03 -9.09 -4.05
N ILE A 67 -9.22 -9.55 -4.37
CA ILE A 67 -10.01 -9.09 -5.52
C ILE A 67 -11.39 -8.76 -4.99
N ALA A 68 -11.86 -7.53 -5.25
CA ALA A 68 -13.20 -7.08 -4.89
C ALA A 68 -14.19 -7.37 -6.01
N GLY A 69 -15.45 -7.60 -5.65
CA GLY A 69 -16.57 -7.61 -6.60
C GLY A 69 -17.25 -8.95 -6.80
N PRO A 70 -18.30 -8.99 -7.63
CA PRO A 70 -19.25 -10.10 -7.73
C PRO A 70 -18.75 -11.32 -8.52
N GLY A 71 -17.49 -11.34 -8.93
CA GLY A 71 -16.96 -12.36 -9.83
C GLY A 71 -15.89 -13.27 -9.25
N PRO A 72 -16.07 -13.95 -8.07
CA PRO A 72 -15.07 -14.88 -7.55
C PRO A 72 -14.74 -15.98 -8.57
N ASP A 73 -15.73 -16.46 -9.33
CA ASP A 73 -15.57 -17.52 -10.33
C ASP A 73 -14.65 -17.06 -11.48
N ARG A 74 -14.74 -15.81 -11.93
CA ARG A 74 -13.88 -15.30 -13.00
C ARG A 74 -12.43 -15.17 -12.58
N ALA A 75 -12.19 -14.75 -11.34
CA ALA A 75 -10.85 -14.73 -10.76
C ALA A 75 -10.28 -16.15 -10.64
N ALA A 76 -11.09 -17.11 -10.19
CA ALA A 76 -10.72 -18.53 -10.11
C ALA A 76 -10.39 -19.12 -11.48
N VAL A 77 -11.19 -18.83 -12.51
CA VAL A 77 -10.93 -19.24 -13.90
C VAL A 77 -9.60 -18.67 -14.40
N LEU A 78 -9.34 -17.37 -14.18
CA LEU A 78 -8.07 -16.75 -14.57
C LEU A 78 -6.88 -17.43 -13.85
N LEU A 79 -6.98 -17.64 -12.55
CA LEU A 79 -5.91 -18.26 -11.77
C LEU A 79 -5.68 -19.72 -12.17
N GLY A 80 -6.74 -20.45 -12.53
CA GLY A 80 -6.65 -21.79 -13.11
C GLY A 80 -5.88 -21.78 -14.43
N GLN A 81 -6.25 -20.90 -15.35
CA GLN A 81 -5.55 -20.75 -16.64
C GLN A 81 -4.07 -20.39 -16.44
N LEU A 82 -3.74 -19.50 -15.49
CA LEU A 82 -2.36 -19.14 -15.18
C LEU A 82 -1.56 -20.33 -14.65
N ALA A 83 -2.19 -21.24 -13.91
CA ALA A 83 -1.56 -22.46 -13.42
C ALA A 83 -1.37 -23.49 -14.55
N ASP A 84 -2.37 -23.67 -15.42
CA ASP A 84 -2.30 -24.54 -16.60
C ASP A 84 -1.20 -24.09 -17.57
N ASP A 85 -1.08 -22.78 -17.76
CA ASP A 85 -0.04 -22.12 -18.58
C ASP A 85 1.35 -22.13 -17.89
N ARG A 86 1.46 -22.65 -16.65
CA ARG A 86 2.69 -22.64 -15.83
C ARG A 86 3.27 -21.25 -15.55
N VAL A 87 2.46 -20.22 -15.61
CA VAL A 87 2.83 -18.85 -15.18
C VAL A 87 2.94 -18.79 -13.67
N ILE A 88 2.04 -19.48 -12.96
CA ILE A 88 2.12 -19.74 -11.52
C ILE A 88 2.20 -21.24 -11.28
N ASP A 89 2.83 -21.63 -10.18
CA ASP A 89 2.98 -23.05 -9.80
C ASP A 89 1.65 -23.63 -9.29
N CYS A 90 1.00 -22.90 -8.39
CA CYS A 90 -0.32 -23.24 -7.88
C CYS A 90 -0.99 -22.02 -7.23
N TRP A 91 -2.28 -22.13 -6.99
CA TRP A 91 -3.05 -21.18 -6.23
C TRP A 91 -4.05 -21.86 -5.32
N GLN A 92 -4.43 -21.16 -4.26
CA GLN A 92 -5.44 -21.61 -3.30
C GLN A 92 -6.30 -20.43 -2.87
N GLN A 93 -7.60 -20.60 -2.89
CA GLN A 93 -8.52 -19.64 -2.30
C GLN A 93 -8.42 -19.70 -0.78
N ALA A 94 -8.52 -18.55 -0.13
CA ALA A 94 -8.51 -18.40 1.31
C ALA A 94 -9.54 -17.37 1.75
N VAL A 95 -9.95 -17.44 3.00
CA VAL A 95 -10.79 -16.42 3.61
C VAL A 95 -9.98 -15.14 3.75
N TYR A 96 -10.56 -14.01 3.35
CA TYR A 96 -10.02 -12.70 3.63
C TYR A 96 -10.66 -12.13 4.88
N GLU A 97 -9.84 -11.85 5.87
CA GLU A 97 -10.23 -11.13 7.08
C GLU A 97 -9.55 -9.76 7.04
N PRO A 98 -10.31 -8.66 6.82
CA PRO A 98 -9.74 -7.30 6.81
C PRO A 98 -9.25 -6.91 8.21
N GLU A 99 -8.11 -6.24 8.27
CA GLU A 99 -7.52 -5.76 9.53
C GLU A 99 -8.18 -4.43 9.96
N GLU A 100 -9.52 -4.40 10.06
CA GLU A 100 -10.32 -3.19 10.32
C GLU A 100 -9.82 -2.42 11.54
N HIS A 101 -9.55 -3.11 12.64
CA HIS A 101 -9.04 -2.45 13.84
C HIS A 101 -7.71 -1.70 13.61
N ALA A 102 -6.82 -2.25 12.78
CA ALA A 102 -5.54 -1.60 12.48
C ALA A 102 -5.73 -0.32 11.66
N PHE A 103 -6.76 -0.30 10.81
CA PHE A 103 -7.06 0.82 9.90
C PHE A 103 -8.16 1.76 10.42
N GLY A 104 -8.61 1.60 11.67
CA GLY A 104 -9.55 2.53 12.31
C GLY A 104 -11.01 2.26 11.98
N GLY A 105 -11.38 1.00 11.90
CA GLY A 105 -12.73 0.53 11.65
C GLY A 105 -13.08 0.43 10.15
N PRO A 106 -14.34 0.14 9.81
CA PRO A 106 -14.79 -0.09 8.43
C PRO A 106 -14.50 1.08 7.50
N ALA A 107 -14.69 2.32 7.97
CA ALA A 107 -14.44 3.53 7.17
C ALA A 107 -12.96 3.65 6.78
N GLY A 108 -12.06 3.51 7.75
CA GLY A 108 -10.62 3.56 7.49
C GLY A 108 -10.13 2.38 6.65
N MET A 109 -10.71 1.18 6.83
CA MET A 109 -10.39 0.01 6.01
C MET A 109 -10.81 0.19 4.56
N SER A 110 -11.98 0.80 4.31
CA SER A 110 -12.43 1.12 2.95
C SER A 110 -11.46 2.07 2.23
N ILE A 111 -11.00 3.12 2.92
CA ILE A 111 -9.99 4.05 2.38
C ILE A 111 -8.67 3.31 2.11
N ALA A 112 -8.24 2.45 3.04
CA ALA A 112 -7.03 1.65 2.89
C ALA A 112 -7.10 0.70 1.68
N HIS A 113 -8.25 0.06 1.43
CA HIS A 113 -8.45 -0.79 0.26
C HIS A 113 -8.26 -0.01 -1.05
N GLY A 114 -8.84 1.18 -1.18
CA GLY A 114 -8.65 2.04 -2.35
C GLY A 114 -7.17 2.36 -2.58
N LEU A 115 -6.47 2.76 -1.51
CA LEU A 115 -5.02 3.01 -1.57
C LEU A 115 -4.24 1.76 -1.94
N PHE A 116 -4.57 0.58 -1.37
CA PHE A 116 -3.88 -0.67 -1.67
C PHE A 116 -4.02 -1.08 -3.13
N CYS A 117 -5.17 -0.81 -3.74
CA CYS A 117 -5.39 -1.04 -5.16
C CYS A 117 -4.51 -0.13 -6.02
N ALA A 118 -4.46 1.17 -5.74
CA ALA A 118 -3.61 2.13 -6.44
C ALA A 118 -2.12 1.80 -6.25
N ASP A 119 -1.72 1.50 -5.00
CA ASP A 119 -0.36 1.17 -4.64
C ASP A 119 0.14 -0.12 -5.30
N SER A 120 -0.72 -1.14 -5.41
CA SER A 120 -0.37 -2.39 -6.09
C SER A 120 -0.05 -2.17 -7.56
N ARG A 121 -0.86 -1.36 -8.26
CA ARG A 121 -0.60 -1.00 -9.66
C ARG A 121 0.68 -0.17 -9.80
N GLY A 122 0.88 0.81 -8.92
CA GLY A 122 2.08 1.66 -8.91
C GLY A 122 3.36 0.85 -8.70
N VAL A 123 3.38 -0.07 -7.74
CA VAL A 123 4.52 -0.96 -7.48
C VAL A 123 4.86 -1.82 -8.69
N LEU A 124 3.86 -2.42 -9.35
CA LEU A 124 4.11 -3.25 -10.53
C LEU A 124 4.53 -2.41 -11.75
N ALA A 125 3.96 -1.22 -11.91
CA ALA A 125 4.39 -0.31 -12.98
C ALA A 125 5.83 0.16 -12.77
N TYR A 126 6.24 0.47 -11.53
CA TYR A 126 7.62 0.79 -11.20
C TYR A 126 8.57 -0.40 -11.46
N ALA A 127 8.14 -1.63 -11.16
CA ALA A 127 8.93 -2.82 -11.41
C ALA A 127 9.20 -3.11 -12.91
N ARG A 128 8.40 -2.53 -13.81
CA ARG A 128 8.57 -2.63 -15.28
C ARG A 128 9.58 -1.64 -15.84
N LEU A 129 10.00 -0.64 -15.09
CA LEU A 129 10.95 0.34 -15.58
C LEU A 129 12.29 -0.32 -15.92
N ALA A 130 12.81 -0.04 -17.10
CA ALA A 130 14.12 -0.55 -17.54
C ALA A 130 15.28 0.07 -16.73
N SER A 131 15.09 1.30 -16.25
CA SER A 131 16.03 2.02 -15.41
C SER A 131 15.25 2.68 -14.26
N LEU A 132 15.73 2.52 -13.04
CA LEU A 132 15.11 3.09 -11.85
C LEU A 132 15.75 4.45 -11.56
N PRO A 133 15.03 5.57 -11.76
CA PRO A 133 15.56 6.91 -11.52
C PRO A 133 15.77 7.21 -10.02
N ILE A 134 15.11 6.45 -9.17
CA ILE A 134 15.17 6.56 -7.71
C ILE A 134 15.02 5.17 -7.08
N GLY A 135 15.66 4.91 -5.96
CA GLY A 135 15.54 3.65 -5.23
C GLY A 135 14.17 3.47 -4.55
N ARG A 136 13.80 2.21 -4.28
CA ARG A 136 12.51 1.88 -3.63
C ARG A 136 12.31 2.54 -2.28
N ARG A 137 13.39 2.70 -1.50
CA ARG A 137 13.35 3.31 -0.17
C ARG A 137 13.00 4.78 -0.27
N GLU A 138 13.71 5.49 -1.11
CA GLU A 138 13.56 6.91 -1.35
C GLU A 138 12.19 7.22 -1.97
N LEU A 139 11.80 6.44 -2.99
CA LEU A 139 10.48 6.54 -3.61
C LEU A 139 9.35 6.35 -2.59
N SER A 140 9.50 5.35 -1.70
CA SER A 140 8.49 5.09 -0.69
C SER A 140 8.33 6.24 0.29
N VAL A 141 9.43 6.89 0.68
CA VAL A 141 9.38 8.06 1.58
C VAL A 141 8.68 9.22 0.91
N LEU A 142 8.90 9.46 -0.39
CA LEU A 142 8.19 10.51 -1.15
C LEU A 142 6.67 10.24 -1.18
N LEU A 143 6.24 9.02 -1.51
CA LEU A 143 4.82 8.66 -1.54
C LEU A 143 4.17 8.81 -0.16
N ILE A 144 4.86 8.35 0.88
CA ILE A 144 4.39 8.49 2.26
C ILE A 144 4.34 9.96 2.66
N SER A 145 5.33 10.79 2.30
CA SER A 145 5.33 12.22 2.59
C SER A 145 4.09 12.90 1.99
N ALA A 146 3.74 12.57 0.73
CA ALA A 146 2.52 13.09 0.11
C ALA A 146 1.24 12.65 0.83
N LEU A 147 1.19 11.40 1.31
CA LEU A 147 0.08 10.90 2.14
C LEU A 147 -0.05 11.71 3.43
N LEU A 148 1.05 11.90 4.17
CA LEU A 148 1.06 12.59 5.45
C LEU A 148 0.73 14.08 5.29
N ASP A 149 1.23 14.72 4.22
CA ASP A 149 0.86 16.08 3.83
C ASP A 149 -0.65 16.20 3.61
N ALA A 150 -1.20 15.35 2.78
CA ALA A 150 -2.63 15.35 2.45
C ALA A 150 -3.50 15.01 3.67
N ALA A 151 -2.99 14.20 4.60
CA ALA A 151 -3.62 13.93 5.89
C ALA A 151 -3.58 15.13 6.84
N GLY A 152 -2.84 16.20 6.49
CA GLY A 152 -2.76 17.46 7.25
C GLY A 152 -1.88 17.37 8.50
N LEU A 153 -0.93 16.43 8.53
CA LEU A 153 0.00 16.28 9.64
C LEU A 153 1.08 17.39 9.61
N ASP A 154 1.34 17.97 10.77
CA ASP A 154 2.47 18.86 10.97
C ASP A 154 3.81 18.10 10.97
N TRP A 155 4.91 18.84 11.07
CA TRP A 155 6.27 18.29 11.06
C TRP A 155 6.48 17.22 12.15
N PHE A 156 6.10 17.51 13.38
CA PHE A 156 6.29 16.60 14.53
C PHE A 156 5.37 15.38 14.45
N GLU A 157 4.14 15.55 13.99
CA GLU A 157 3.19 14.47 13.80
C GLU A 157 3.66 13.45 12.75
N ARG A 158 4.33 13.92 11.68
CA ARG A 158 4.97 13.02 10.69
C ARG A 158 6.05 12.17 11.35
N GLY A 159 6.88 12.79 12.19
CA GLY A 159 7.88 12.08 12.98
C GLY A 159 7.29 11.01 13.88
N ASP A 160 6.17 11.30 14.57
CA ASP A 160 5.47 10.33 15.42
C ASP A 160 4.94 9.12 14.62
N VAL A 161 4.46 9.33 13.38
CA VAL A 161 4.07 8.20 12.50
C VAL A 161 5.24 7.26 12.26
N PHE A 162 6.42 7.78 11.88
CA PHE A 162 7.59 6.96 11.64
C PHE A 162 8.15 6.35 12.94
N ALA A 163 8.09 7.05 14.05
CA ALA A 163 8.43 6.50 15.37
C ALA A 163 7.52 5.32 15.77
N LYS A 164 6.22 5.39 15.45
CA LYS A 164 5.30 4.25 15.63
C LYS A 164 5.69 3.06 14.76
N VAL A 165 6.04 3.28 13.49
CA VAL A 165 6.54 2.23 12.60
C VAL A 165 7.84 1.64 13.15
N ALA A 166 8.78 2.46 13.62
CA ALA A 166 10.06 2.02 14.18
C ALA A 166 9.88 1.08 15.39
N ARG A 167 8.87 1.31 16.22
CA ARG A 167 8.52 0.41 17.34
C ARG A 167 7.93 -0.94 16.89
N MET A 168 7.31 -0.99 15.72
CA MET A 168 6.71 -2.20 15.15
C MET A 168 7.68 -2.99 14.25
N ARG A 169 8.92 -2.55 14.12
CA ARG A 169 9.93 -3.16 13.24
C ARG A 169 11.22 -3.47 13.99
N PRO A 170 11.98 -4.48 13.55
CA PRO A 170 13.25 -4.83 14.17
C PRO A 170 14.18 -3.62 14.29
N ALA A 171 14.98 -3.62 15.34
CA ALA A 171 16.05 -2.66 15.48
C ALA A 171 17.11 -2.86 14.37
N PRO A 172 17.84 -1.80 13.98
CA PRO A 172 19.00 -1.94 13.12
C PRO A 172 20.04 -2.88 13.78
N PRO A 173 20.80 -3.63 12.98
CA PRO A 173 21.95 -4.38 13.51
C PRO A 173 22.95 -3.43 14.20
N GLU A 174 23.69 -3.94 15.19
CA GLU A 174 24.79 -3.22 15.83
C GLU A 174 25.79 -2.68 14.78
N GLY A 175 26.34 -1.51 15.03
CA GLY A 175 27.29 -0.87 14.10
C GLY A 175 26.64 -0.23 12.88
N SER A 176 25.32 -0.03 12.89
CA SER A 176 24.57 0.63 11.80
C SER A 176 24.52 2.16 11.92
N GLU A 177 25.07 2.76 12.96
CA GLU A 177 24.87 4.17 13.34
C GLU A 177 25.32 5.12 12.21
N VAL A 178 26.52 4.88 11.63
CA VAL A 178 27.06 5.70 10.53
C VAL A 178 26.16 5.63 9.29
N LYS A 179 25.70 4.42 8.93
CA LYS A 179 24.80 4.23 7.78
C LYS A 179 23.43 4.87 8.04
N LEU A 180 22.96 4.82 9.27
CA LEU A 180 21.69 5.46 9.68
C LEU A 180 21.81 6.98 9.56
N ALA A 181 22.89 7.59 10.05
CA ALA A 181 23.14 9.03 9.95
C ALA A 181 23.25 9.48 8.48
N GLN A 182 23.94 8.73 7.63
CA GLN A 182 24.02 9.01 6.20
C GLN A 182 22.65 8.95 5.54
N LEU A 183 21.86 7.92 5.82
CA LEU A 183 20.49 7.81 5.30
C LEU A 183 19.61 8.94 5.78
N THR A 184 19.70 9.33 7.07
CA THR A 184 18.96 10.47 7.62
C THR A 184 19.27 11.76 6.86
N THR A 185 20.55 12.01 6.56
CA THR A 185 20.97 13.19 5.78
C THR A 185 20.38 13.16 4.37
N GLN A 186 20.40 12.01 3.69
CA GLN A 186 19.81 11.86 2.36
C GLN A 186 18.29 12.08 2.38
N LEU A 187 17.59 11.51 3.38
CA LEU A 187 16.16 11.65 3.52
C LEU A 187 15.74 13.09 3.86
N ARG A 188 16.55 13.81 4.63
CA ARG A 188 16.29 15.24 4.94
C ARG A 188 16.26 16.09 3.67
N VAL A 189 17.20 15.88 2.75
CA VAL A 189 17.21 16.54 1.45
C VAL A 189 15.97 16.17 0.63
N LEU A 190 15.65 14.87 0.59
CA LEU A 190 14.53 14.35 -0.17
C LEU A 190 13.17 14.91 0.30
N THR A 191 12.98 15.03 1.62
CA THR A 191 11.71 15.48 2.22
C THR A 191 11.59 17.00 2.31
N ALA A 192 12.64 17.76 1.97
CA ALA A 192 12.61 19.22 1.92
C ALA A 192 11.86 19.76 0.70
N VAL A 193 11.64 18.93 -0.33
CA VAL A 193 10.96 19.30 -1.58
C VAL A 193 9.62 18.55 -1.64
N PRO A 194 8.53 19.20 -2.09
CA PRO A 194 7.26 18.53 -2.30
C PRO A 194 7.38 17.31 -3.21
N ALA A 195 6.74 16.19 -2.83
CA ALA A 195 6.84 14.94 -3.57
C ALA A 195 6.46 15.09 -5.06
N ALA A 196 5.44 15.89 -5.38
CA ALA A 196 4.99 16.11 -6.75
C ALA A 196 6.07 16.80 -7.62
N GLU A 197 6.82 17.72 -7.07
CA GLU A 197 7.93 18.39 -7.77
C GLU A 197 9.07 17.41 -8.03
N THR A 198 9.40 16.59 -7.04
CA THR A 198 10.43 15.54 -7.15
C THR A 198 10.04 14.51 -8.22
N PHE A 199 8.78 14.05 -8.24
CA PHE A 199 8.28 13.14 -9.28
C PHE A 199 8.38 13.74 -10.67
N THR A 200 8.04 15.02 -10.84
CA THR A 200 8.16 15.73 -12.12
C THR A 200 9.62 15.87 -12.55
N GLY A 201 10.48 16.30 -11.64
CA GLY A 201 11.91 16.50 -11.91
C GLY A 201 12.65 15.20 -12.28
N MET A 202 12.18 14.06 -11.80
CA MET A 202 12.73 12.73 -12.12
C MET A 202 12.11 12.08 -13.38
N GLY A 203 11.21 12.75 -14.09
CA GLY A 203 10.52 12.17 -15.25
C GLY A 203 9.57 11.03 -14.91
N LEU A 204 9.15 10.92 -13.65
CA LEU A 204 8.23 9.88 -13.17
C LEU A 204 6.75 10.24 -13.36
N SER A 205 6.44 11.40 -13.92
CA SER A 205 5.05 11.89 -14.05
C SER A 205 4.08 10.89 -14.67
N PRO A 206 4.41 10.18 -15.77
CA PRO A 206 3.47 9.23 -16.38
C PRO A 206 3.11 8.06 -15.46
N LEU A 207 4.07 7.58 -14.67
CA LEU A 207 3.91 6.53 -13.68
C LEU A 207 3.38 7.07 -12.35
N GLY A 208 3.94 8.21 -11.94
CA GLY A 208 3.78 8.77 -10.61
C GLY A 208 2.43 9.44 -10.42
N THR A 209 1.84 10.06 -11.43
CA THR A 209 0.59 10.83 -11.25
C THR A 209 -0.55 9.98 -10.69
N PRO A 210 -0.90 8.80 -11.24
CA PRO A 210 -1.94 7.95 -10.64
C PRO A 210 -1.53 7.38 -9.28
N TRP A 211 -0.26 7.02 -9.10
CA TRP A 211 0.22 6.44 -7.86
C TRP A 211 0.28 7.46 -6.73
N LEU A 212 0.89 8.61 -6.99
CA LEU A 212 0.95 9.74 -6.05
C LEU A 212 -0.46 10.24 -5.72
N GLY A 213 -1.36 10.30 -6.73
CA GLY A 213 -2.77 10.63 -6.57
C GLY A 213 -3.45 9.73 -5.56
N GLY A 214 -3.27 8.41 -5.68
CA GLY A 214 -3.83 7.44 -4.74
C GLY A 214 -3.39 7.69 -3.28
N PHE A 215 -2.13 8.02 -3.04
CA PHE A 215 -1.63 8.38 -1.71
C PHE A 215 -2.21 9.70 -1.20
N THR A 216 -2.28 10.71 -2.07
CA THR A 216 -2.84 12.02 -1.73
C THR A 216 -4.33 11.94 -1.41
N ASP A 217 -5.09 11.20 -2.21
CA ASP A 217 -6.54 11.03 -2.03
C ASP A 217 -6.84 10.25 -0.75
N ALA A 218 -6.07 9.19 -0.46
CA ALA A 218 -6.18 8.45 0.79
C ALA A 218 -5.86 9.33 2.01
N GLY A 219 -4.83 10.18 1.92
CA GLY A 219 -4.50 11.13 2.98
C GLY A 219 -5.64 12.09 3.28
N ARG A 220 -6.23 12.71 2.25
CA ARG A 220 -7.40 13.61 2.38
C ARG A 220 -8.60 12.88 2.98
N ALA A 221 -8.91 11.66 2.50
CA ALA A 221 -10.02 10.87 2.99
C ALA A 221 -9.84 10.48 4.46
N LEU A 222 -8.63 10.06 4.88
CA LEU A 222 -8.32 9.75 6.28
C LEU A 222 -8.41 10.99 7.17
N ARG A 223 -7.95 12.16 6.70
CA ARG A 223 -8.12 13.44 7.41
C ARG A 223 -9.60 13.76 7.64
N GLN A 224 -10.40 13.62 6.59
CA GLN A 224 -11.85 13.85 6.68
C GLN A 224 -12.51 12.87 7.64
N ALA A 225 -12.21 11.58 7.55
CA ALA A 225 -12.75 10.55 8.43
C ALA A 225 -12.35 10.79 9.90
N ALA A 226 -11.12 11.24 10.15
CA ALA A 226 -10.69 11.64 11.49
C ALA A 226 -11.46 12.88 12.01
N GLY A 227 -11.63 13.90 11.16
CA GLY A 227 -12.33 15.14 11.51
C GLY A 227 -13.83 14.94 11.77
N THR A 228 -14.45 13.96 11.13
CA THR A 228 -15.88 13.58 11.38
C THR A 228 -16.05 12.56 12.49
N GLY A 229 -14.98 12.08 13.10
CA GLY A 229 -15.03 11.13 14.22
C GLY A 229 -15.41 9.69 13.84
N VAL A 230 -15.38 9.33 12.54
CA VAL A 230 -15.74 7.98 12.09
C VAL A 230 -14.54 6.99 12.15
N LEU A 231 -13.32 7.47 12.39
CA LEU A 231 -12.19 6.58 12.65
C LEU A 231 -12.24 6.08 14.09
N GLU A 232 -12.22 4.77 14.25
CA GLU A 232 -12.19 4.08 15.55
C GLU A 232 -10.78 4.00 16.16
N ARG A 233 -9.79 4.61 15.50
CA ARG A 233 -8.38 4.63 15.93
C ARG A 233 -7.74 5.95 15.54
N GLY A 234 -6.79 6.42 16.35
CA GLY A 234 -6.09 7.68 16.07
C GLY A 234 -5.39 7.67 14.71
N LEU A 235 -5.53 8.79 13.96
CA LEU A 235 -5.06 8.95 12.58
C LEU A 235 -3.59 8.52 12.40
N ARG A 236 -2.68 8.97 13.28
CA ARG A 236 -1.25 8.63 13.20
C ARG A 236 -0.98 7.12 13.38
N ALA A 237 -1.81 6.42 14.15
CA ALA A 237 -1.70 4.97 14.30
C ALA A 237 -2.19 4.23 13.05
N VAL A 238 -3.25 4.70 12.40
CA VAL A 238 -3.72 4.20 11.10
C VAL A 238 -2.66 4.40 10.03
N LEU A 239 -2.12 5.62 9.91
CA LEU A 239 -1.08 5.96 8.94
C LEU A 239 0.18 5.11 9.11
N ALA A 240 0.58 4.79 10.35
CA ALA A 240 1.71 3.89 10.59
C ALA A 240 1.48 2.48 10.02
N HIS A 241 0.24 1.96 10.05
CA HIS A 241 -0.09 0.68 9.40
C HIS A 241 -0.11 0.79 7.88
N VAL A 242 -0.58 1.92 7.32
CA VAL A 242 -0.50 2.19 5.88
C VAL A 242 0.95 2.14 5.40
N VAL A 243 1.89 2.78 6.11
CA VAL A 243 3.34 2.74 5.81
C VAL A 243 3.85 1.30 5.75
N ILE A 244 3.52 0.49 6.75
CA ILE A 244 3.94 -0.91 6.82
C ILE A 244 3.42 -1.72 5.63
N PHE A 245 2.14 -1.55 5.28
CA PHE A 245 1.52 -2.26 4.17
C PHE A 245 2.09 -1.83 2.82
N HIS A 246 2.41 -0.55 2.65
CA HIS A 246 3.11 -0.05 1.47
C HIS A 246 4.51 -0.68 1.35
N TRP A 247 5.30 -0.68 2.41
CA TRP A 247 6.64 -1.27 2.40
C TRP A 247 6.63 -2.79 2.15
N ASN A 248 5.62 -3.49 2.66
CA ASN A 248 5.43 -4.92 2.37
C ASN A 248 5.13 -5.15 0.87
N ARG A 249 4.33 -4.28 0.23
CA ARG A 249 4.08 -4.35 -1.22
C ARG A 249 5.33 -4.06 -2.03
N LEU A 250 6.12 -3.06 -1.65
CA LEU A 250 7.42 -2.77 -2.26
C LEU A 250 8.46 -3.87 -2.06
N GLY A 251 8.19 -4.86 -1.19
CA GLY A 251 9.12 -5.94 -0.89
C GLY A 251 10.31 -5.51 -0.03
N LEU A 252 10.18 -4.45 0.76
CA LEU A 252 11.24 -4.05 1.69
C LEU A 252 11.30 -5.04 2.88
N PRO A 253 12.47 -5.64 3.17
CA PRO A 253 12.65 -6.51 4.32
C PRO A 253 12.34 -5.78 5.64
N ALA A 254 11.84 -6.49 6.65
CA ALA A 254 11.45 -5.91 7.94
C ALA A 254 12.58 -5.11 8.61
N VAL A 255 13.84 -5.60 8.52
CA VAL A 255 15.01 -4.88 9.03
C VAL A 255 15.23 -3.57 8.28
N THR A 256 15.11 -3.59 6.95
CA THR A 256 15.21 -2.37 6.11
C THR A 256 14.10 -1.38 6.48
N GLN A 257 12.87 -1.86 6.71
CA GLN A 257 11.76 -1.03 7.19
C GLN A 257 12.10 -0.37 8.54
N GLY A 258 12.70 -1.14 9.47
CA GLY A 258 13.12 -0.63 10.77
C GLY A 258 14.19 0.45 10.69
N ILE A 259 15.17 0.28 9.80
CA ILE A 259 16.22 1.28 9.53
C ILE A 259 15.60 2.54 8.92
N LEU A 260 14.77 2.37 7.89
CA LEU A 260 14.14 3.48 7.19
C LEU A 260 13.22 4.29 8.11
N ALA A 261 12.44 3.60 8.96
CA ALA A 261 11.57 4.26 9.93
C ALA A 261 12.38 5.12 10.92
N ARG A 262 13.47 4.60 11.47
CA ARG A 262 14.33 5.35 12.42
C ARG A 262 15.04 6.52 11.74
N ALA A 263 15.59 6.31 10.54
CA ALA A 263 16.21 7.38 9.79
C ALA A 263 15.21 8.51 9.50
N THR A 264 13.99 8.17 9.08
CA THR A 264 12.96 9.17 8.81
C THR A 264 12.44 9.82 10.10
N THR A 265 12.34 9.08 11.21
CA THR A 265 12.05 9.67 12.52
C THR A 265 13.08 10.75 12.87
N ALA A 266 14.37 10.45 12.72
CA ALA A 266 15.44 11.41 13.03
C ALA A 266 15.49 12.62 12.08
N VAL A 267 14.85 12.55 10.90
CA VAL A 267 14.64 13.75 10.04
C VAL A 267 13.69 14.73 10.71
N TYR A 268 12.56 14.22 11.22
CA TYR A 268 11.46 15.02 11.75
C TYR A 268 11.61 15.34 13.25
N LEU A 269 12.21 14.43 14.00
CA LEU A 269 12.43 14.51 15.45
C LEU A 269 13.91 14.29 15.73
N PRO A 270 14.79 15.27 15.42
CA PRO A 270 16.20 15.14 15.75
C PRO A 270 16.38 15.01 17.27
N GLU A 271 17.26 14.11 17.70
CA GLU A 271 17.76 14.09 19.07
C GLU A 271 18.68 15.30 19.26
N ASP A 272 18.51 16.02 20.37
CA ASP A 272 19.32 17.20 20.75
C ASP A 272 20.78 16.82 21.06
#